data_402635fe20562599e01b5e952f7d4678
#
_entry.id   402635fe20562599e01b5e952f7d4678
#
_cell.length_a   1.000
_cell.length_b   1.000
_cell.length_c   1.000
_cell.angle_alpha   90.00
_cell.angle_beta   90.00
_cell.angle_gamma   90.00
#
_symmetry.space_group_name_H-M   'P 1'
#
loop_
_entity.id
_entity.type
_entity.pdbx_description
1 polymer ?
#
loop_
_entity_poly.entity_id
_entity_poly.type
_entity_poly.pdbx_seq_one_letter_code
_entity_poly.pdbx_strand_id
1 'polypeptide(L)'
;MNDTTEMQANVLHYIHDPLCGWCYGAAPLVAAARKVLPVQAHGGGMMAGRNRRQLDAGLRNYVMPHDRRIAQMTGQVFGEPYFNGLLTDTSAVFDSAPPIAAVLAMQALKGNDAGLDMLAAIQRAHYQDGLRVSDAGTLAALAQQLGVDADAFAQAMRKVEKEELDRHIEASRELLNHVGGRGFPTFVLQRGDTLEVLDTGMWLGRPDEWAQFLRQETSGNVSADGHSSVAQCDIDGGNCS
;
A
#
# COMPACT_ATOMS: atom_id res chain seq x y z
N MET A 1 -33.69 -5.04 29.17
CA MET A 1 -32.27 -4.75 28.92
C MET A 1 -31.96 -5.38 27.59
N ASN A 2 -32.01 -4.57 26.50
CA ASN A 2 -31.62 -5.06 25.18
C ASN A 2 -30.12 -4.85 25.04
N ASP A 3 -29.40 -5.93 25.20
CA ASP A 3 -27.97 -5.99 24.88
C ASP A 3 -27.88 -6.12 23.34
N THR A 4 -27.92 -5.00 22.65
CA THR A 4 -27.53 -4.92 21.24
C THR A 4 -26.00 -4.93 21.22
N THR A 5 -25.42 -6.12 21.22
CA THR A 5 -24.03 -6.32 20.83
C THR A 5 -23.92 -5.77 19.40
N GLU A 6 -23.44 -4.53 19.24
CA GLU A 6 -23.04 -4.01 17.95
C GLU A 6 -21.98 -4.97 17.40
N MET A 7 -22.36 -5.78 16.43
CA MET A 7 -21.42 -6.61 15.69
C MET A 7 -20.42 -5.65 15.03
N GLN A 8 -19.21 -5.56 15.59
CA GLN A 8 -18.14 -4.79 14.97
C GLN A 8 -17.94 -5.30 13.55
N ALA A 9 -18.07 -4.40 12.59
CA ALA A 9 -17.90 -4.74 11.19
C ALA A 9 -16.48 -5.27 10.96
N ASN A 10 -16.36 -6.34 10.16
CA ASN A 10 -15.05 -6.83 9.74
C ASN A 10 -14.30 -5.76 8.96
N VAL A 11 -12.99 -5.60 9.20
CA VAL A 11 -12.10 -4.65 8.53
C VAL A 11 -10.88 -5.38 8.01
N LEU A 12 -10.46 -5.09 6.78
CA LEU A 12 -9.20 -5.54 6.25
C LEU A 12 -8.15 -4.43 6.40
N HIS A 13 -7.15 -4.65 7.25
CA HIS A 13 -6.00 -3.78 7.35
C HIS A 13 -4.99 -4.15 6.27
N TYR A 14 -4.59 -3.17 5.48
CA TYR A 14 -3.59 -3.28 4.43
C TYR A 14 -2.35 -2.49 4.83
N ILE A 15 -1.33 -3.20 5.32
CA ILE A 15 -0.06 -2.61 5.72
C ILE A 15 0.86 -2.63 4.50
N HIS A 16 1.24 -1.44 4.05
CA HIS A 16 1.86 -1.26 2.74
C HIS A 16 2.96 -0.20 2.71
N ASP A 17 3.65 -0.13 1.58
CA ASP A 17 4.46 1.02 1.21
C ASP A 17 4.18 1.41 -0.25
N PRO A 18 4.05 2.71 -0.57
CA PRO A 18 3.79 3.15 -1.94
C PRO A 18 4.89 2.78 -2.94
N LEU A 19 6.15 2.63 -2.47
CA LEU A 19 7.32 2.28 -3.28
C LEU A 19 7.69 0.80 -3.19
N CYS A 20 6.82 -0.03 -2.63
CA CYS A 20 6.99 -1.48 -2.60
C CYS A 20 6.38 -2.13 -3.86
N GLY A 21 7.19 -2.77 -4.70
CA GLY A 21 6.74 -3.45 -5.91
C GLY A 21 5.69 -4.53 -5.64
N TRP A 22 5.85 -5.33 -4.55
CA TRP A 22 4.85 -6.31 -4.15
C TRP A 22 3.53 -5.68 -3.70
N CYS A 23 3.56 -4.48 -3.10
CA CYS A 23 2.35 -3.73 -2.78
C CYS A 23 1.61 -3.27 -4.06
N TYR A 24 2.37 -2.86 -5.08
CA TYR A 24 1.80 -2.58 -6.39
C TYR A 24 1.25 -3.86 -7.05
N GLY A 25 1.97 -4.97 -6.96
CA GLY A 25 1.49 -6.29 -7.40
C GLY A 25 0.17 -6.71 -6.74
N ALA A 26 -0.01 -6.36 -5.47
CA ALA A 26 -1.21 -6.64 -4.69
C ALA A 26 -2.34 -5.61 -4.86
N ALA A 27 -2.14 -4.51 -5.60
CA ALA A 27 -3.17 -3.47 -5.77
C ALA A 27 -4.51 -4.00 -6.32
N PRO A 28 -4.57 -4.98 -7.25
CA PRO A 28 -5.83 -5.61 -7.67
C PRO A 28 -6.56 -6.33 -6.54
N LEU A 29 -5.83 -6.92 -5.57
CA LEU A 29 -6.43 -7.55 -4.39
C LEU A 29 -7.09 -6.52 -3.49
N VAL A 30 -6.44 -5.35 -3.29
CA VAL A 30 -7.01 -4.22 -2.54
C VAL A 30 -8.28 -3.73 -3.21
N ALA A 31 -8.26 -3.52 -4.53
CA ALA A 31 -9.42 -3.09 -5.29
C ALA A 31 -10.59 -4.08 -5.23
N ALA A 32 -10.29 -5.39 -5.20
CA ALA A 32 -11.30 -6.44 -5.05
C ALA A 32 -11.86 -6.52 -3.63
N ALA A 33 -11.00 -6.40 -2.61
CA ALA A 33 -11.39 -6.42 -1.19
C ALA A 33 -12.33 -5.25 -0.83
N ARG A 34 -12.08 -4.04 -1.34
CA ARG A 34 -12.94 -2.85 -1.14
C ARG A 34 -14.41 -3.06 -1.56
N LYS A 35 -14.68 -4.02 -2.43
CA LYS A 35 -16.05 -4.40 -2.85
C LYS A 35 -16.73 -5.35 -1.88
N VAL A 36 -15.99 -5.89 -0.90
CA VAL A 36 -16.46 -6.90 0.05
C VAL A 36 -16.59 -6.35 1.47
N LEU A 37 -15.55 -5.62 1.93
CA LEU A 37 -15.49 -5.08 3.28
C LEU A 37 -14.65 -3.80 3.31
N PRO A 38 -14.76 -2.99 4.38
CA PRO A 38 -13.88 -1.83 4.58
C PRO A 38 -12.41 -2.23 4.57
N VAL A 39 -11.59 -1.47 3.82
CA VAL A 39 -10.14 -1.65 3.79
C VAL A 39 -9.48 -0.43 4.39
N GLN A 40 -8.65 -0.61 5.41
CA GLN A 40 -7.88 0.46 6.05
C GLN A 40 -6.41 0.36 5.65
N ALA A 41 -5.87 1.41 5.04
CA ALA A 41 -4.48 1.48 4.62
C ALA A 41 -3.56 1.98 5.74
N HIS A 42 -2.41 1.31 5.90
CA HIS A 42 -1.36 1.62 6.88
C HIS A 42 -0.01 1.74 6.16
N GLY A 43 0.46 2.97 5.97
CA GLY A 43 1.72 3.25 5.29
C GLY A 43 2.92 3.04 6.23
N GLY A 44 3.74 2.01 5.97
CA GLY A 44 4.84 1.62 6.87
C GLY A 44 6.16 2.34 6.63
N GLY A 45 6.30 3.14 5.56
CA GLY A 45 7.48 3.98 5.33
C GLY A 45 8.77 3.21 5.09
N MET A 46 8.74 2.19 4.21
CA MET A 46 9.91 1.36 3.87
C MET A 46 11.14 2.18 3.51
N MET A 47 10.95 3.21 2.70
CA MET A 47 12.00 4.15 2.29
C MET A 47 11.82 5.54 2.91
N ALA A 48 11.33 5.63 4.16
CA ALA A 48 11.17 6.92 4.85
C ALA A 48 12.33 7.22 5.82
N GLY A 49 12.56 8.49 6.09
CA GLY A 49 13.56 8.95 7.03
C GLY A 49 14.98 8.53 6.64
N ARG A 50 15.68 7.78 7.50
CA ARG A 50 17.05 7.30 7.24
C ARG A 50 17.14 6.26 6.13
N ASN A 51 16.04 5.62 5.77
CA ASN A 51 15.98 4.61 4.71
C ASN A 51 15.68 5.22 3.33
N ARG A 52 15.48 6.51 3.26
CA ARG A 52 15.37 7.28 2.02
C ARG A 52 16.62 7.07 1.17
N ARG A 53 16.46 6.79 -0.11
CA ARG A 53 17.57 6.42 -0.99
C ARG A 53 17.57 7.23 -2.28
N GLN A 54 18.71 7.78 -2.63
CA GLN A 54 18.93 8.26 -3.98
C GLN A 54 19.10 7.06 -4.91
N LEU A 55 18.50 7.16 -6.09
CA LEU A 55 18.59 6.10 -7.09
C LEU A 55 20.02 5.99 -7.62
N ASP A 56 20.54 4.79 -7.59
CA ASP A 56 21.84 4.42 -8.17
C ASP A 56 21.74 3.11 -8.95
N ALA A 57 22.84 2.72 -9.58
CA ALA A 57 22.89 1.48 -10.34
C ALA A 57 22.65 0.23 -9.46
N GLY A 58 23.05 0.27 -8.20
CA GLY A 58 22.84 -0.82 -7.24
C GLY A 58 21.36 -1.03 -6.96
N LEU A 59 20.64 0.04 -6.61
CA LEU A 59 19.19 -0.01 -6.38
C LEU A 59 18.44 -0.43 -7.65
N ARG A 60 18.80 0.14 -8.81
CA ARG A 60 18.20 -0.25 -10.08
C ARG A 60 18.38 -1.75 -10.37
N ASN A 61 19.61 -2.26 -10.24
CA ASN A 61 19.91 -3.66 -10.50
C ASN A 61 19.21 -4.61 -9.51
N TYR A 62 18.93 -4.12 -8.31
CA TYR A 62 18.16 -4.84 -7.30
C TYR A 62 16.66 -4.89 -7.64
N VAL A 63 16.03 -3.74 -7.89
CA VAL A 63 14.55 -3.69 -8.08
C VAL A 63 14.10 -4.28 -9.42
N MET A 64 14.81 -4.07 -10.52
CA MET A 64 14.37 -4.47 -11.86
C MET A 64 14.02 -5.97 -12.01
N PRO A 65 14.83 -6.93 -11.53
CA PRO A 65 14.48 -8.36 -11.62
C PRO A 65 13.23 -8.69 -10.78
N HIS A 66 13.10 -8.08 -9.60
CA HIS A 66 11.95 -8.27 -8.73
C HIS A 66 10.67 -7.74 -9.38
N ASP A 67 10.69 -6.55 -9.93
CA ASP A 67 9.54 -5.93 -10.56
C ASP A 67 9.09 -6.67 -11.83
N ARG A 68 10.03 -7.21 -12.61
CA ARG A 68 9.71 -8.09 -13.73
C ARG A 68 9.05 -9.40 -13.27
N ARG A 69 9.53 -9.98 -12.18
CA ARG A 69 8.90 -11.16 -11.57
C ARG A 69 7.49 -10.85 -11.09
N ILE A 70 7.30 -9.70 -10.40
CA ILE A 70 5.99 -9.25 -9.95
C ILE A 70 5.03 -9.07 -11.13
N ALA A 71 5.48 -8.41 -12.21
CA ALA A 71 4.69 -8.26 -13.44
C ALA A 71 4.21 -9.61 -13.98
N GLN A 72 5.10 -10.61 -14.05
CA GLN A 72 4.77 -11.95 -14.53
C GLN A 72 3.77 -12.68 -13.63
N MET A 73 3.92 -12.55 -12.31
CA MET A 73 3.06 -13.25 -11.34
C MET A 73 1.69 -12.61 -11.18
N THR A 74 1.60 -11.29 -11.33
CA THR A 74 0.39 -10.53 -10.97
C THR A 74 -0.35 -9.98 -12.18
N GLY A 75 0.28 -9.94 -13.35
CA GLY A 75 -0.24 -9.26 -14.53
C GLY A 75 -0.19 -7.73 -14.44
N GLN A 76 0.39 -7.15 -13.38
CA GLN A 76 0.53 -5.70 -13.24
C GLN A 76 1.54 -5.16 -14.26
N VAL A 77 1.21 -3.99 -14.82
CA VAL A 77 2.02 -3.34 -15.84
C VAL A 77 3.11 -2.49 -15.19
N PHE A 78 4.35 -2.81 -15.47
CA PHE A 78 5.49 -1.94 -15.19
C PHE A 78 5.93 -1.32 -16.52
N GLY A 79 5.80 0.00 -16.65
CA GLY A 79 5.95 0.70 -17.92
C GLY A 79 7.40 0.92 -18.34
N GLU A 80 7.60 1.12 -19.65
CA GLU A 80 8.90 1.57 -20.20
C GLU A 80 9.39 2.89 -19.56
N PRO A 81 8.52 3.90 -19.28
CA PRO A 81 8.95 5.10 -18.56
C PRO A 81 9.52 4.83 -17.17
N TYR A 82 9.05 3.79 -16.48
CA TYR A 82 9.62 3.36 -15.21
C TYR A 82 11.00 2.73 -15.42
N PHE A 83 11.11 1.66 -16.21
CA PHE A 83 12.36 0.90 -16.37
C PHE A 83 13.47 1.68 -17.05
N ASN A 84 13.15 2.41 -18.12
CA ASN A 84 14.13 3.08 -18.97
C ASN A 84 14.19 4.60 -18.75
N GLY A 85 13.22 5.14 -17.99
CA GLY A 85 13.18 6.54 -17.56
C GLY A 85 13.57 6.66 -16.10
N LEU A 86 12.60 6.51 -15.18
CA LEU A 86 12.79 6.75 -13.75
C LEU A 86 13.96 5.96 -13.15
N LEU A 87 14.06 4.65 -13.42
CA LEU A 87 15.14 3.82 -12.89
C LEU A 87 16.53 4.12 -13.47
N THR A 88 16.66 5.02 -14.44
CA THR A 88 17.94 5.51 -14.94
C THR A 88 18.28 6.92 -14.46
N ASP A 89 17.37 7.57 -13.78
CA ASP A 89 17.50 8.93 -13.30
C ASP A 89 18.19 8.99 -11.93
N THR A 90 19.51 9.14 -11.93
CA THR A 90 20.31 9.18 -10.70
C THR A 90 20.05 10.41 -9.83
N SER A 91 19.28 11.40 -10.30
CA SER A 91 18.82 12.52 -9.49
C SER A 91 17.53 12.22 -8.73
N ALA A 92 16.83 11.11 -9.06
CA ALA A 92 15.61 10.71 -8.37
C ALA A 92 15.91 10.21 -6.96
N VAL A 93 15.03 10.57 -6.03
CA VAL A 93 15.08 10.09 -4.64
C VAL A 93 13.84 9.27 -4.36
N PHE A 94 14.04 8.05 -3.90
CA PHE A 94 12.98 7.19 -3.42
C PHE A 94 12.76 7.50 -1.93
N ASP A 95 11.60 8.12 -1.66
CA ASP A 95 11.16 8.52 -0.34
C ASP A 95 9.68 8.20 -0.20
N SER A 96 9.35 7.29 0.73
CA SER A 96 7.96 6.87 0.97
C SER A 96 7.15 7.88 1.77
N ALA A 97 7.80 8.85 2.45
CA ALA A 97 7.12 9.78 3.33
C ALA A 97 6.14 10.72 2.59
N PRO A 98 6.52 11.42 1.49
CA PRO A 98 5.60 12.29 0.78
C PRO A 98 4.38 11.54 0.19
N PRO A 99 4.51 10.38 -0.48
CA PRO A 99 3.35 9.67 -0.99
C PRO A 99 2.46 9.09 0.12
N ILE A 100 2.98 8.69 1.29
CA ILE A 100 2.16 8.32 2.45
C ILE A 100 1.39 9.54 2.95
N ALA A 101 2.04 10.71 3.08
CA ALA A 101 1.37 11.95 3.47
C ALA A 101 0.22 12.31 2.50
N ALA A 102 0.41 12.08 1.19
CA ALA A 102 -0.62 12.32 0.19
C ALA A 102 -1.85 11.39 0.36
N VAL A 103 -1.62 10.12 0.69
CA VAL A 103 -2.71 9.18 1.03
C VAL A 103 -3.48 9.67 2.25
N LEU A 104 -2.79 10.06 3.32
CA LEU A 104 -3.41 10.58 4.55
C LEU A 104 -4.16 11.90 4.32
N ALA A 105 -3.60 12.81 3.52
CA ALA A 105 -4.25 14.06 3.15
C ALA A 105 -5.57 13.82 2.41
N MET A 106 -5.59 12.86 1.47
CA MET A 106 -6.81 12.47 0.78
C MET A 106 -7.84 11.82 1.70
N GLN A 107 -7.38 10.99 2.64
CA GLN A 107 -8.25 10.42 3.69
C GLN A 107 -8.89 11.51 4.55
N ALA A 108 -8.11 12.50 4.97
CA ALA A 108 -8.60 13.61 5.77
C ALA A 108 -9.62 14.49 5.02
N LEU A 109 -9.47 14.64 3.71
CA LEU A 109 -10.34 15.49 2.88
C LEU A 109 -11.63 14.78 2.43
N LYS A 110 -11.56 13.50 2.06
CA LYS A 110 -12.64 12.78 1.38
C LYS A 110 -12.93 11.38 1.94
N GLY A 111 -12.29 11.00 3.03
CA GLY A 111 -12.48 9.69 3.65
C GLY A 111 -11.53 8.61 3.15
N ASN A 112 -11.62 7.46 3.80
CA ASN A 112 -10.67 6.36 3.65
C ASN A 112 -10.54 5.86 2.20
N ASP A 113 -11.65 5.73 1.48
CA ASP A 113 -11.64 5.27 0.09
C ASP A 113 -10.85 6.20 -0.84
N ALA A 114 -10.93 7.53 -0.61
CA ALA A 114 -10.14 8.49 -1.37
C ALA A 114 -8.63 8.35 -1.11
N GLY A 115 -8.23 7.95 0.08
CA GLY A 115 -6.83 7.59 0.37
C GLY A 115 -6.37 6.38 -0.43
N LEU A 116 -7.19 5.35 -0.53
CA LEU A 116 -6.90 4.16 -1.34
C LEU A 116 -6.86 4.48 -2.84
N ASP A 117 -7.72 5.39 -3.32
CA ASP A 117 -7.68 5.87 -4.71
C ASP A 117 -6.39 6.66 -4.99
N MET A 118 -5.95 7.48 -4.03
CA MET A 118 -4.67 8.19 -4.12
C MET A 118 -3.49 7.23 -4.14
N LEU A 119 -3.47 6.20 -3.29
CA LEU A 119 -2.45 5.16 -3.31
C LEU A 119 -2.39 4.46 -4.67
N ALA A 120 -3.53 4.06 -5.23
CA ALA A 120 -3.58 3.44 -6.55
C ALA A 120 -3.08 4.37 -7.66
N ALA A 121 -3.38 5.68 -7.59
CA ALA A 121 -2.89 6.68 -8.52
C ALA A 121 -1.37 6.88 -8.40
N ILE A 122 -0.84 6.96 -7.17
CA ILE A 122 0.59 7.04 -6.88
C ILE A 122 1.34 5.84 -7.44
N GLN A 123 0.86 4.63 -7.17
CA GLN A 123 1.49 3.40 -7.66
C GLN A 123 1.51 3.33 -9.18
N ARG A 124 0.43 3.72 -9.86
CA ARG A 124 0.37 3.79 -11.31
C ARG A 124 1.35 4.83 -11.85
N ALA A 125 1.34 6.04 -11.30
CA ALA A 125 2.25 7.12 -11.69
C ALA A 125 3.72 6.70 -11.55
N HIS A 126 4.07 5.98 -10.49
CA HIS A 126 5.42 5.49 -10.26
C HIS A 126 5.79 4.35 -11.22
N TYR A 127 5.03 3.25 -11.18
CA TYR A 127 5.40 2.00 -11.85
C TYR A 127 5.04 1.94 -13.33
N GLN A 128 4.03 2.67 -13.80
CA GLN A 128 3.66 2.70 -15.22
C GLN A 128 4.23 3.93 -15.91
N ASP A 129 4.01 5.11 -15.32
CA ASP A 129 4.32 6.38 -15.97
C ASP A 129 5.74 6.88 -15.64
N GLY A 130 6.46 6.23 -14.72
CA GLY A 130 7.83 6.57 -14.35
C GLY A 130 7.97 7.93 -13.69
N LEU A 131 6.93 8.40 -12.98
CA LEU A 131 6.94 9.70 -12.33
C LEU A 131 7.61 9.63 -10.95
N ARG A 132 8.23 10.74 -10.55
CA ARG A 132 8.80 10.92 -9.22
C ARG A 132 7.68 11.22 -8.22
N VAL A 133 7.19 10.21 -7.53
CA VAL A 133 6.07 10.35 -6.57
C VAL A 133 6.51 10.91 -5.21
N SER A 134 7.79 11.18 -5.02
CA SER A 134 8.30 12.00 -3.91
C SER A 134 8.16 13.50 -4.16
N ASP A 135 7.89 13.92 -5.41
CA ASP A 135 7.79 15.33 -5.78
C ASP A 135 6.38 15.86 -5.48
N ALA A 136 6.30 16.99 -4.76
CA ALA A 136 5.04 17.61 -4.37
C ALA A 136 4.17 17.99 -5.59
N GLY A 137 4.77 18.41 -6.71
CA GLY A 137 4.05 18.73 -7.94
C GLY A 137 3.35 17.50 -8.55
N THR A 138 4.01 16.33 -8.53
CA THR A 138 3.42 15.07 -8.99
C THR A 138 2.21 14.71 -8.13
N LEU A 139 2.35 14.75 -6.80
CA LEU A 139 1.28 14.41 -5.86
C LEU A 139 0.09 15.36 -5.98
N ALA A 140 0.34 16.68 -6.15
CA ALA A 140 -0.71 17.67 -6.35
C ALA A 140 -1.49 17.42 -7.66
N ALA A 141 -0.79 17.08 -8.74
CA ALA A 141 -1.43 16.75 -10.02
C ALA A 141 -2.31 15.50 -9.92
N LEU A 142 -1.87 14.46 -9.19
CA LEU A 142 -2.68 13.27 -8.93
C LEU A 142 -3.92 13.58 -8.10
N ALA A 143 -3.81 14.40 -7.06
CA ALA A 143 -4.95 14.83 -6.25
C ALA A 143 -5.98 15.62 -7.07
N GLN A 144 -5.54 16.50 -7.97
CA GLN A 144 -6.42 17.22 -8.90
C GLN A 144 -7.15 16.27 -9.86
N GLN A 145 -6.47 15.26 -10.40
CA GLN A 145 -7.10 14.22 -11.23
C GLN A 145 -8.19 13.45 -10.47
N LEU A 146 -8.03 13.30 -9.14
CA LEU A 146 -9.03 12.70 -8.25
C LEU A 146 -10.09 13.69 -7.75
N GLY A 147 -10.14 14.90 -8.34
CA GLY A 147 -11.17 15.90 -8.08
C GLY A 147 -11.01 16.60 -6.74
N VAL A 148 -9.77 16.81 -6.28
CA VAL A 148 -9.45 17.62 -5.10
C VAL A 148 -8.82 18.92 -5.52
N ASP A 149 -9.27 20.01 -4.90
CA ASP A 149 -8.72 21.36 -5.11
C ASP A 149 -7.25 21.43 -4.68
N ALA A 150 -6.41 22.12 -5.47
CA ALA A 150 -4.98 22.17 -5.23
C ALA A 150 -4.59 22.82 -3.89
N ASP A 151 -5.28 23.90 -3.51
CA ASP A 151 -4.99 24.64 -2.27
C ASP A 151 -5.45 23.81 -1.06
N ALA A 152 -6.63 23.17 -1.14
CA ALA A 152 -7.13 22.28 -0.11
C ALA A 152 -6.18 21.08 0.10
N PHE A 153 -5.70 20.46 -0.99
CA PHE A 153 -4.73 19.37 -0.91
C PHE A 153 -3.40 19.83 -0.29
N ALA A 154 -2.86 20.96 -0.74
CA ALA A 154 -1.60 21.50 -0.20
C ALA A 154 -1.71 21.85 1.30
N GLN A 155 -2.88 22.30 1.74
CA GLN A 155 -3.15 22.57 3.16
C GLN A 155 -3.20 21.28 3.98
N ALA A 156 -3.89 20.26 3.48
CA ALA A 156 -3.98 18.95 4.13
C ALA A 156 -2.60 18.28 4.20
N MET A 157 -1.80 18.32 3.13
CA MET A 157 -0.43 17.82 3.10
C MET A 157 0.43 18.43 4.22
N ARG A 158 0.46 19.77 4.32
CA ARG A 158 1.25 20.46 5.37
C ARG A 158 0.82 20.08 6.77
N LYS A 159 -0.49 19.88 6.99
CA LYS A 159 -1.01 19.45 8.30
C LYS A 159 -0.57 18.03 8.62
N VAL A 160 -0.73 17.11 7.68
CA VAL A 160 -0.33 15.70 7.84
C VAL A 160 1.18 15.58 8.10
N GLU A 161 2.01 16.23 7.29
CA GLU A 161 3.48 16.20 7.43
C GLU A 161 3.95 16.70 8.80
N LYS A 162 3.29 17.71 9.33
CA LYS A 162 3.65 18.32 10.62
C LYS A 162 3.15 17.53 11.83
N GLU A 163 1.96 16.92 11.76
CA GLU A 163 1.22 16.49 12.93
C GLU A 163 0.97 14.97 12.98
N GLU A 164 0.94 14.29 11.84
CA GLU A 164 0.37 12.94 11.74
C GLU A 164 1.32 11.90 11.13
N LEU A 165 2.14 12.28 10.16
CA LEU A 165 2.88 11.35 9.31
C LEU A 165 3.79 10.39 10.09
N ASP A 166 4.63 10.92 10.98
CA ASP A 166 5.56 10.08 11.74
C ASP A 166 4.82 9.13 12.67
N ARG A 167 3.78 9.60 13.34
CA ARG A 167 2.93 8.77 14.21
C ARG A 167 2.21 7.68 13.42
N HIS A 168 1.74 7.99 12.21
CA HIS A 168 1.10 7.02 11.34
C HIS A 168 2.06 5.92 10.90
N ILE A 169 3.27 6.29 10.47
CA ILE A 169 4.30 5.32 10.07
C ILE A 169 4.70 4.44 11.27
N GLU A 170 4.88 5.02 12.45
CA GLU A 170 5.21 4.29 13.67
C GLU A 170 4.08 3.31 14.05
N ALA A 171 2.83 3.78 14.13
CA ALA A 171 1.68 2.95 14.42
C ALA A 171 1.49 1.81 13.39
N SER A 172 1.76 2.08 12.11
CA SER A 172 1.70 1.06 11.05
C SER A 172 2.74 -0.04 11.24
N ARG A 173 3.95 0.33 11.67
CA ARG A 173 5.04 -0.62 11.99
C ARG A 173 4.76 -1.39 13.29
N GLU A 174 4.19 -0.72 14.30
CA GLU A 174 3.74 -1.37 15.53
C GLU A 174 2.67 -2.42 15.24
N LEU A 175 1.67 -2.09 14.42
CA LEU A 175 0.65 -3.04 13.99
C LEU A 175 1.29 -4.24 13.26
N LEU A 176 2.20 -3.98 12.30
CA LEU A 176 2.92 -5.04 11.59
C LEU A 176 3.64 -5.99 12.54
N ASN A 177 4.37 -5.43 13.50
CA ASN A 177 5.10 -6.22 14.51
C ASN A 177 4.14 -6.98 15.44
N HIS A 178 3.04 -6.33 15.88
CA HIS A 178 2.04 -6.93 16.76
C HIS A 178 1.42 -8.19 16.15
N VAL A 179 1.14 -8.17 14.86
CA VAL A 179 0.55 -9.31 14.14
C VAL A 179 1.60 -10.33 13.66
N GLY A 180 2.89 -10.11 13.94
CA GLY A 180 3.97 -10.97 13.48
C GLY A 180 4.24 -10.90 11.98
N GLY A 181 3.82 -9.81 11.32
CA GLY A 181 4.11 -9.57 9.91
C GLY A 181 5.59 -9.30 9.67
N ARG A 182 6.10 -9.70 8.50
CA ARG A 182 7.55 -9.64 8.20
C ARG A 182 7.93 -8.51 7.25
N GLY A 183 6.96 -7.88 6.56
CA GLY A 183 7.22 -6.84 5.57
C GLY A 183 5.96 -6.40 4.83
N PHE A 184 6.13 -5.87 3.63
CA PHE A 184 5.06 -5.31 2.82
C PHE A 184 4.87 -6.10 1.51
N PRO A 185 3.63 -6.32 1.08
CA PRO A 185 2.37 -6.04 1.79
C PRO A 185 2.10 -7.05 2.91
N THR A 186 1.37 -6.63 3.93
CA THR A 186 0.73 -7.54 4.90
C THR A 186 -0.76 -7.20 4.97
N PHE A 187 -1.61 -8.21 4.86
CA PHE A 187 -3.05 -8.09 5.00
C PHE A 187 -3.50 -8.74 6.30
N VAL A 188 -4.30 -8.02 7.08
CA VAL A 188 -4.80 -8.49 8.38
C VAL A 188 -6.31 -8.35 8.39
N LEU A 189 -7.01 -9.44 8.57
CA LEU A 189 -8.46 -9.42 8.76
C LEU A 189 -8.78 -9.24 10.24
N GLN A 190 -9.46 -8.15 10.56
CA GLN A 190 -10.01 -7.91 11.89
C GLN A 190 -11.45 -8.41 11.95
N ARG A 191 -11.74 -9.26 12.95
CA ARG A 191 -13.09 -9.72 13.32
C ARG A 191 -13.30 -9.44 14.81
N GLY A 192 -14.05 -8.41 15.15
CA GLY A 192 -14.13 -7.92 16.52
C GLY A 192 -12.75 -7.56 17.05
N ASP A 193 -12.32 -8.22 18.14
CA ASP A 193 -11.00 -8.01 18.76
C ASP A 193 -9.90 -8.93 18.19
N THR A 194 -10.23 -9.81 17.24
CA THR A 194 -9.28 -10.76 16.67
C THR A 194 -8.63 -10.20 15.41
N LEU A 195 -7.31 -10.28 15.34
CA LEU A 195 -6.49 -9.91 14.17
C LEU A 195 -5.86 -11.18 13.59
N GLU A 196 -6.09 -11.44 12.31
CA GLU A 196 -5.56 -12.60 11.59
C GLU A 196 -4.78 -12.14 10.35
N VAL A 197 -3.51 -12.52 10.25
CA VAL A 197 -2.71 -12.28 9.06
C VAL A 197 -3.14 -13.25 7.95
N LEU A 198 -3.51 -12.69 6.81
CA LEU A 198 -3.91 -13.48 5.64
C LEU A 198 -2.72 -13.70 4.71
N ASP A 199 -2.48 -14.95 4.34
CA ASP A 199 -1.53 -15.27 3.27
C ASP A 199 -2.12 -14.87 1.91
N THR A 200 -1.52 -13.87 1.30
CA THR A 200 -1.95 -13.35 0.00
C THR A 200 -1.15 -13.88 -1.17
N GLY A 201 -0.08 -14.64 -0.92
CA GLY A 201 0.81 -15.15 -1.97
C GLY A 201 0.08 -15.96 -3.03
N MET A 202 -0.86 -16.80 -2.62
CA MET A 202 -1.66 -17.63 -3.53
C MET A 202 -2.73 -16.87 -4.33
N TRP A 203 -3.06 -15.64 -3.91
CA TRP A 203 -4.10 -14.81 -4.55
C TRP A 203 -3.53 -13.77 -5.52
N LEU A 204 -2.21 -13.58 -5.55
CA LEU A 204 -1.58 -12.65 -6.48
C LEU A 204 -1.96 -12.99 -7.93
N GLY A 205 -2.48 -11.99 -8.66
CA GLY A 205 -3.03 -12.17 -10.00
C GLY A 205 -4.44 -12.77 -10.06
N ARG A 206 -5.09 -13.08 -8.92
CA ARG A 206 -6.40 -13.74 -8.83
C ARG A 206 -7.40 -12.93 -7.96
N PRO A 207 -7.68 -11.65 -8.30
CA PRO A 207 -8.46 -10.76 -7.45
C PRO A 207 -9.92 -11.19 -7.24
N ASP A 208 -10.53 -11.87 -8.21
CA ASP A 208 -11.94 -12.33 -8.07
C ASP A 208 -12.04 -13.49 -7.07
N GLU A 209 -11.08 -14.41 -7.08
CA GLU A 209 -11.03 -15.53 -6.13
C GLU A 209 -10.70 -15.02 -4.73
N TRP A 210 -9.80 -14.03 -4.61
CA TRP A 210 -9.54 -13.33 -3.36
C TRP A 210 -10.80 -12.69 -2.78
N ALA A 211 -11.58 -11.99 -3.61
CA ALA A 211 -12.85 -11.39 -3.16
C ALA A 211 -13.87 -12.48 -2.73
N GLN A 212 -13.90 -13.63 -3.40
CA GLN A 212 -14.74 -14.75 -2.99
C GLN A 212 -14.32 -15.33 -1.65
N PHE A 213 -13.01 -15.53 -1.44
CA PHE A 213 -12.45 -15.97 -0.16
C PHE A 213 -12.85 -14.99 0.96
N LEU A 214 -12.64 -13.69 0.77
CA LEU A 214 -13.02 -12.69 1.78
C LEU A 214 -14.50 -12.71 2.12
N ARG A 215 -15.40 -12.93 1.16
CA ARG A 215 -16.83 -13.08 1.44
C ARG A 215 -17.13 -14.29 2.31
N GLN A 216 -16.43 -15.40 2.10
CA GLN A 216 -16.59 -16.61 2.90
C GLN A 216 -16.11 -16.38 4.33
N GLU A 217 -14.91 -15.76 4.49
CA GLU A 217 -14.33 -15.45 5.78
C GLU A 217 -15.15 -14.43 6.61
N THR A 218 -15.86 -13.54 5.93
CA THR A 218 -16.69 -12.51 6.60
C THR A 218 -18.12 -12.98 6.84
N SER A 219 -18.56 -14.07 6.22
CA SER A 219 -19.91 -14.64 6.38
C SER A 219 -20.03 -15.69 7.50
N GLY A 220 -18.98 -15.92 8.29
CA GLY A 220 -19.01 -16.81 9.45
C GLY A 220 -18.71 -18.30 9.17
N ASN A 221 -18.23 -18.65 7.97
CA ASN A 221 -17.74 -20.00 7.66
C ASN A 221 -16.21 -20.04 7.75
N VAL A 222 -15.68 -20.48 8.88
CA VAL A 222 -14.24 -20.63 9.10
C VAL A 222 -13.77 -21.93 8.44
N SER A 223 -12.89 -21.80 7.43
CA SER A 223 -12.10 -22.92 6.90
C SER A 223 -10.65 -22.73 7.36
N ALA A 224 -10.17 -23.59 8.24
CA ALA A 224 -8.77 -23.63 8.63
C ALA A 224 -7.98 -24.45 7.60
N ASP A 225 -7.13 -23.82 6.79
CA ASP A 225 -6.01 -24.50 6.12
C ASP A 225 -5.03 -23.52 5.45
N GLY A 226 -3.74 -23.73 5.69
CA GLY A 226 -2.67 -23.45 4.74
C GLY A 226 -1.66 -22.33 5.05
N HIS A 227 -0.51 -22.68 5.60
CA HIS A 227 0.69 -21.85 5.60
C HIS A 227 1.39 -21.91 4.24
N SER A 228 1.59 -20.79 3.58
CA SER A 228 2.40 -20.66 2.37
C SER A 228 3.37 -19.46 2.48
N SER A 229 4.48 -19.49 1.74
CA SER A 229 5.49 -18.44 1.76
C SER A 229 4.96 -17.15 1.11
N VAL A 230 5.00 -16.06 1.83
CA VAL A 230 4.47 -14.76 1.40
C VAL A 230 5.54 -13.99 0.63
N ALA A 231 5.19 -13.52 -0.58
CA ALA A 231 6.01 -12.60 -1.36
C ALA A 231 5.96 -11.18 -0.74
N GLN A 232 7.07 -10.72 -0.16
CA GLN A 232 7.14 -9.49 0.64
C GLN A 232 8.50 -8.78 0.48
N CYS A 233 8.49 -7.47 0.73
CA CYS A 233 9.72 -6.71 1.00
C CYS A 233 9.84 -6.45 2.51
N ASP A 234 11.08 -6.50 3.03
CA ASP A 234 11.36 -6.14 4.42
C ASP A 234 10.94 -4.71 4.76
N ILE A 235 10.70 -4.46 6.05
CA ILE A 235 10.25 -3.15 6.56
C ILE A 235 11.23 -2.01 6.27
N ASP A 236 12.50 -2.33 5.99
CA ASP A 236 13.57 -1.37 5.67
C ASP A 236 13.99 -1.40 4.20
N GLY A 237 13.24 -2.10 3.33
CA GLY A 237 13.49 -2.16 1.89
C GLY A 237 14.81 -2.86 1.50
N GLY A 238 15.38 -3.63 2.41
CA GLY A 238 16.68 -4.29 2.22
C GLY A 238 16.61 -5.59 1.45
N ASN A 239 15.48 -6.28 1.47
CA ASN A 239 15.29 -7.57 0.82
C ASN A 239 13.84 -7.77 0.36
N CYS A 240 13.65 -8.27 -0.86
CA CYS A 240 12.34 -8.66 -1.39
C CYS A 240 12.40 -10.11 -1.90
N SER A 241 11.46 -10.95 -1.51
CA SER A 241 11.37 -12.35 -1.91
C SER A 241 10.19 -12.65 -2.82
#